data_25434ab4d99c6dff6a9e8fb62aff5c08
#
_entry.id   25434ab4d99c6dff6a9e8fb62aff5c08
#
_cell.length_a   1.000
_cell.length_b   1.000
_cell.length_c   1.000
_cell.angle_alpha   90.00
_cell.angle_beta   90.00
_cell.angle_gamma   90.00
#
_symmetry.space_group_name_H-M   'P 1'
#
loop_
_entity.id
_entity.type
_entity.pdbx_description
1 polymer ?
#
loop_
_entity_poly.entity_id
_entity_poly.type
_entity_poly.pdbx_seq_one_letter_code
_entity_poly.pdbx_strand_id
1 'polypeptide(L)'
;MGTKPDDQNNMFAGDWFPVQVKQTERVGRPDVDAFEAAMAREDRQRGFFVAFSFSSDAQAECAAFFKKTKRWIKLITVQEILDEQFVQKM
;
A
#
# COMPACT_ATOMS: atom_id res chain seq x y z
N MET A 1 -21.82 10.41 2.44
CA MET A 1 -21.76 10.13 2.47
C MET A 1 -21.56 9.52 2.43
N GLY A 2 -21.39 9.47 2.45
CA GLY A 2 -21.19 9.11 2.32
C GLY A 2 -21.00 8.24 2.32
N THR A 3 -21.01 8.27 2.27
CA THR A 3 -21.00 7.63 2.30
C THR A 3 -20.86 6.85 2.17
N LYS A 4 -20.99 6.81 2.15
CA LYS A 4 -21.07 6.12 2.24
C LYS A 4 -21.31 5.44 1.76
N PRO A 5 -21.10 5.58 1.33
CA PRO A 5 -21.43 4.94 0.91
C PRO A 5 -21.69 4.05 0.77
N ASP A 6 -21.50 4.17 0.77
CA ASP A 6 -21.74 3.51 0.75
C ASP A 6 -22.05 2.53 1.04
N ASP A 7 -21.71 2.78 1.44
CA ASP A 7 -22.27 1.90 2.08
C ASP A 7 -22.87 0.82 1.48
N GLN A 8 -23.29 0.90 0.50
CA GLN A 8 -23.85 -0.08 -0.24
C GLN A 8 -22.95 -1.17 -0.53
N ASN A 9 -21.74 -0.98 -0.43
CA ASN A 9 -20.80 -2.05 -0.59
C ASN A 9 -20.38 -2.57 0.72
N ASN A 10 -21.30 -2.89 1.53
CA ASN A 10 -21.00 -3.33 2.85
C ASN A 10 -20.20 -4.59 2.91
N MET A 11 -20.32 -5.42 1.91
CA MET A 11 -19.54 -6.63 1.93
C MET A 11 -18.05 -6.32 1.91
N PHE A 12 -17.67 -5.13 1.50
CA PHE A 12 -16.27 -4.76 1.48
C PHE A 12 -15.87 -3.88 2.65
N ALA A 13 -16.81 -3.56 3.49
CA ALA A 13 -16.53 -2.59 4.53
C ALA A 13 -15.41 -3.03 5.44
N GLY A 14 -15.26 -4.31 5.68
CA GLY A 14 -14.23 -4.80 6.54
C GLY A 14 -12.94 -5.13 5.83
N ASP A 15 -12.95 -4.99 4.52
CA ASP A 15 -11.80 -5.40 3.72
C ASP A 15 -11.03 -4.26 3.13
N TRP A 16 -11.31 -3.04 3.52
CA TRP A 16 -10.58 -1.94 2.92
C TRP A 16 -9.13 -1.98 3.39
N PHE A 17 -8.25 -1.44 2.58
CA PHE A 17 -6.85 -1.38 2.92
C PHE A 17 -6.31 -0.04 2.47
N PRO A 18 -5.31 0.49 3.17
CA PRO A 18 -4.75 1.78 2.79
C PRO A 18 -3.87 1.65 1.56
N VAL A 19 -3.90 2.68 0.75
CA VAL A 19 -3.05 2.80 -0.41
C VAL A 19 -2.36 4.15 -0.32
N GLN A 20 -1.05 4.15 -0.36
CA GLN A 20 -0.27 5.36 -0.34
C GLN A 20 0.38 5.53 -1.69
N VAL A 21 0.29 6.72 -2.26
CA VAL A 21 0.92 7.00 -3.54
C VAL A 21 1.90 8.14 -3.34
N LYS A 22 3.15 7.93 -3.73
CA LYS A 22 4.16 8.97 -3.67
C LYS A 22 4.75 9.13 -5.05
N GLN A 23 4.54 10.27 -5.65
CA GLN A 23 4.82 10.44 -7.06
C GLN A 23 6.12 11.11 -7.40
N THR A 24 6.83 11.63 -6.44
CA THR A 24 7.94 12.49 -6.78
C THR A 24 9.29 11.91 -6.51
N GLU A 25 9.38 10.89 -5.68
CA GLU A 25 10.68 10.47 -5.24
C GLU A 25 10.72 9.02 -4.95
N ARG A 26 11.94 8.59 -4.69
CA ARG A 26 12.18 7.27 -4.20
C ARG A 26 11.68 7.17 -2.77
N VAL A 27 11.00 6.12 -2.48
CA VAL A 27 10.48 5.88 -1.15
C VAL A 27 11.56 5.19 -0.32
N GLY A 28 11.84 5.75 0.84
CA GLY A 28 12.80 5.17 1.74
C GLY A 28 12.13 4.63 2.98
N ARG A 29 12.95 4.15 3.91
CA ARG A 29 12.46 3.55 5.11
C ARG A 29 11.54 4.48 5.93
N PRO A 30 11.85 5.77 6.09
CA PRO A 30 10.97 6.63 6.88
C PRO A 30 9.54 6.66 6.36
N ASP A 31 9.38 6.60 5.05
CA ASP A 31 8.04 6.58 4.45
C ASP A 31 7.32 5.28 4.81
N VAL A 32 8.05 4.18 4.78
CA VAL A 32 7.47 2.88 5.14
C VAL A 32 7.10 2.87 6.62
N ASP A 33 7.97 3.40 7.48
CA ASP A 33 7.69 3.45 8.91
C ASP A 33 6.39 4.20 9.18
N ALA A 34 6.19 5.32 8.50
CA ALA A 34 4.97 6.10 8.68
C ALA A 34 3.74 5.32 8.23
N PHE A 35 3.87 4.61 7.14
CA PHE A 35 2.77 3.81 6.62
C PHE A 35 2.45 2.65 7.57
N GLU A 36 3.47 2.03 8.13
CA GLU A 36 3.28 0.95 9.10
C GLU A 36 2.51 1.46 10.31
N ALA A 37 2.85 2.65 10.79
CA ALA A 37 2.16 3.23 11.93
C ALA A 37 0.69 3.47 11.60
N ALA A 38 0.42 3.93 10.39
CA ALA A 38 -0.96 4.15 9.98
C ALA A 38 -1.72 2.84 9.90
N MET A 39 -1.10 1.79 9.38
CA MET A 39 -1.74 0.48 9.31
C MET A 39 -2.06 -0.04 10.69
N ALA A 40 -1.14 0.11 11.63
CA ALA A 40 -1.36 -0.37 12.98
C ALA A 40 -2.48 0.40 13.65
N ARG A 41 -2.51 1.71 13.45
CA ARG A 41 -3.53 2.55 14.04
C ARG A 41 -4.91 2.18 13.53
N GLU A 42 -5.01 1.82 12.25
CA GLU A 42 -6.27 1.44 11.65
C GLU A 42 -6.52 -0.05 11.72
N ASP A 43 -5.58 -0.78 12.27
CA ASP A 43 -5.68 -2.24 12.43
C ASP A 43 -5.92 -2.93 11.09
N ARG A 44 -5.11 -2.57 10.10
CA ARG A 44 -5.22 -3.18 8.77
C ARG A 44 -4.11 -4.18 8.57
N GLN A 45 -4.45 -5.30 7.95
CA GLN A 45 -3.50 -6.39 7.77
C GLN A 45 -2.68 -6.24 6.49
N ARG A 46 -3.13 -5.43 5.57
CA ARG A 46 -2.43 -5.27 4.31
C ARG A 46 -2.54 -3.83 3.84
N GLY A 47 -1.54 -3.41 3.09
CA GLY A 47 -1.54 -2.09 2.50
C GLY A 47 -0.75 -2.10 1.21
N PHE A 48 -0.92 -1.07 0.43
CA PHE A 48 -0.21 -0.93 -0.84
C PHE A 48 0.47 0.42 -0.88
N PHE A 49 1.72 0.41 -1.33
CA PHE A 49 2.49 1.64 -1.45
C PHE A 49 2.95 1.74 -2.89
N VAL A 50 2.56 2.81 -3.56
CA VAL A 50 2.86 3.01 -4.97
C VAL A 50 3.84 4.16 -5.09
N ALA A 51 4.93 3.97 -5.81
CA ALA A 51 5.93 5.01 -6.00
C ALA A 51 6.74 4.71 -7.25
N PHE A 52 7.60 5.65 -7.63
CA PHE A 52 8.47 5.41 -8.78
C PHE A 52 9.55 4.40 -8.45
N SER A 53 10.07 4.44 -7.25
CA SER A 53 11.08 3.46 -6.84
C SER A 53 11.09 3.35 -5.33
N PHE A 54 11.71 2.28 -4.84
CA PHE A 54 11.83 2.01 -3.41
C PHE A 54 13.27 1.69 -3.11
N SER A 55 13.78 2.21 -2.00
CA SER A 55 15.14 1.90 -1.59
C SER A 55 15.20 0.47 -1.07
N SER A 56 16.40 -0.08 -0.98
CA SER A 56 16.54 -1.41 -0.42
C SER A 56 16.16 -1.44 1.05
N ASP A 57 16.39 -0.34 1.76
CA ASP A 57 15.97 -0.25 3.15
C ASP A 57 14.45 -0.32 3.28
N ALA A 58 13.74 0.32 2.36
CA ALA A 58 12.28 0.27 2.39
C ALA A 58 11.80 -1.16 2.16
N GLN A 59 12.42 -1.84 1.22
CA GLN A 59 12.03 -3.21 0.91
C GLN A 59 12.32 -4.13 2.10
N ALA A 60 13.48 -3.95 2.73
CA ALA A 60 13.83 -4.77 3.87
C ALA A 60 12.90 -4.53 5.04
N GLU A 61 12.50 -3.28 5.23
CA GLU A 61 11.61 -2.94 6.34
C GLU A 61 10.24 -3.59 6.15
N CYS A 62 9.74 -3.63 4.93
CA CYS A 62 8.46 -4.28 4.67
C CYS A 62 8.52 -5.76 5.00
N ALA A 63 9.62 -6.41 4.67
CA ALA A 63 9.78 -7.82 4.98
C ALA A 63 9.85 -8.04 6.48
N ALA A 64 10.58 -7.19 7.19
CA ALA A 64 10.69 -7.29 8.64
C ALA A 64 9.34 -7.05 9.32
N PHE A 65 8.61 -6.09 8.80
CA PHE A 65 7.29 -5.76 9.33
C PHE A 65 6.36 -6.98 9.24
N PHE A 66 6.38 -7.65 8.10
CA PHE A 66 5.57 -8.84 7.93
C PHE A 66 5.97 -9.94 8.90
N LYS A 67 7.26 -10.15 9.05
CA LYS A 67 7.73 -11.18 9.98
C LYS A 67 7.31 -10.89 11.40
N LYS A 68 7.32 -9.62 11.77
CA LYS A 68 7.07 -9.24 13.14
C LYS A 68 5.57 -9.19 13.45
N THR A 69 4.77 -8.71 12.53
CA THR A 69 3.36 -8.45 12.80
C THR A 69 2.39 -9.25 11.95
N LYS A 70 2.89 -9.89 10.92
CA LYS A 70 2.07 -10.57 9.91
C LYS A 70 1.25 -9.62 9.07
N ARG A 71 1.47 -8.32 9.21
CA ARG A 71 0.88 -7.34 8.33
C ARG A 71 1.85 -7.12 7.18
N TRP A 72 1.33 -6.93 5.99
CA TRP A 72 2.23 -6.79 4.86
C TRP A 72 1.90 -5.55 4.04
N ILE A 73 2.93 -5.03 3.40
CA ILE A 73 2.84 -3.89 2.53
C ILE A 73 3.37 -4.33 1.18
N LYS A 74 2.53 -4.21 0.17
CA LYS A 74 2.94 -4.52 -1.19
C LYS A 74 3.51 -3.26 -1.80
N LEU A 75 4.75 -3.32 -2.27
CA LEU A 75 5.38 -2.19 -2.92
C LEU A 75 5.19 -2.33 -4.41
N ILE A 76 4.58 -1.32 -5.02
CA ILE A 76 4.24 -1.36 -6.43
C ILE A 76 4.84 -0.13 -7.09
N THR A 77 5.59 -0.33 -8.17
CA THR A 77 6.13 0.82 -8.87
C THR A 77 5.11 1.33 -9.88
N VAL A 78 5.22 2.61 -10.18
CA VAL A 78 4.37 3.21 -11.19
C VAL A 78 4.56 2.47 -12.52
N GLN A 79 5.79 2.08 -12.81
CA GLN A 79 6.08 1.36 -14.03
C GLN A 79 5.31 0.04 -14.10
N GLU A 80 5.23 -0.67 -12.99
CA GLU A 80 4.48 -1.92 -12.97
C GLU A 80 3.00 -1.70 -13.28
N ILE A 81 2.45 -0.63 -12.74
CA ILE A 81 1.06 -0.31 -12.99
C ILE A 81 0.85 0.00 -14.46
N LEU A 82 1.74 0.80 -15.04
CA LEU A 82 1.62 1.15 -16.45
C LEU A 82 1.76 -0.07 -17.34
N ASP A 83 2.69 -0.93 -17.01
CA ASP A 83 2.90 -2.14 -17.79
C ASP A 83 1.67 -3.02 -17.77
N GLU A 84 1.08 -3.15 -16.62
CA GLU A 84 -0.09 -3.97 -16.48
C GLU A 84 -1.26 -3.41 -17.23
N GLN A 85 -1.46 -2.11 -17.17
CA GLN A 85 -2.52 -1.47 -17.91
C GLN A 85 -2.32 -1.63 -19.39
N PHE A 86 -1.08 -1.50 -19.83
CA PHE A 86 -0.79 -1.64 -21.24
C PHE A 86 -1.13 -3.02 -21.73
N VAL A 87 -0.75 -4.02 -20.97
CA VAL A 87 -1.03 -5.39 -21.33
C VAL A 87 -2.54 -5.63 -21.40
N GLN A 88 -3.27 -5.08 -20.46
CA GLN A 88 -4.70 -5.27 -20.43
C GLN A 88 -5.40 -4.63 -21.62
N LYS A 89 -4.82 -3.62 -22.16
CA LYS A 89 -5.43 -2.97 -23.31
C LYS A 89 -5.21 -3.72 -24.59
N MET A 90 -4.32 -4.63 -24.59
CA MET A 90 -4.04 -5.41 -25.76
C MET A 90 -4.87 -6.67 -25.78
#